data_266c323d38e002d2b31cf82a56c61dfa
#
_entry.id   266c323d38e002d2b31cf82a56c61dfa
#
_cell.length_a   1.000
_cell.length_b   1.000
_cell.length_c   1.000
_cell.angle_alpha   90.00
_cell.angle_beta   90.00
_cell.angle_gamma   90.00
#
_symmetry.space_group_name_H-M   'P 1'
#
loop_
_entity.id
_entity.type
_entity.pdbx_description
1 polymer ?
#
loop_
_entity_poly.entity_id
_entity_poly.type
_entity_poly.pdbx_seq_one_letter_code
_entity_poly.pdbx_strand_id
1 'polypeptide(L)'
;MKSVTVLVGEHQAIKRMATIIEAVADRLDRGGDVAMKVLGDVIEFSEQFTSNCHHAKEEHHLFPVLAQHGMGPDSSPIAALREQHEANHAYLREMHTALTRMRTGDAQAGQAFAASARDYVRMIREHIRIEDHYFQEIAAVLSAEEDAVLSGRMAAIDQACARAGDLGRFERMLTDYESLIGTW
;
A
#
# COMPACT_ATOMS: atom_id res chain seq x y z
N MET A 1 -12.52 17.88 1.98
CA MET A 1 -11.91 17.51 3.29
C MET A 1 -10.43 17.27 3.08
N LYS A 2 -9.61 17.84 3.97
CA LYS A 2 -8.14 17.77 3.82
C LYS A 2 -7.60 16.36 4.14
N SER A 3 -8.11 15.71 5.18
CA SER A 3 -7.70 14.35 5.57
C SER A 3 -7.94 13.33 4.45
N VAL A 4 -9.14 13.33 3.86
CA VAL A 4 -9.48 12.47 2.72
C VAL A 4 -8.62 12.78 1.50
N THR A 5 -8.36 14.07 1.21
CA THR A 5 -7.49 14.46 0.08
C THR A 5 -6.07 13.93 0.22
N VAL A 6 -5.54 13.86 1.44
CA VAL A 6 -4.22 13.25 1.71
C VAL A 6 -4.23 11.77 1.35
N LEU A 7 -5.19 11.00 1.87
CA LEU A 7 -5.27 9.55 1.61
C LEU A 7 -5.47 9.24 0.12
N VAL A 8 -6.39 9.93 -0.55
CA VAL A 8 -6.62 9.77 -2.00
C VAL A 8 -5.36 10.16 -2.81
N GLY A 9 -4.60 11.15 -2.35
CA GLY A 9 -3.32 11.51 -2.96
C GLY A 9 -2.29 10.37 -2.85
N GLU A 10 -2.23 9.71 -1.71
CA GLU A 10 -1.34 8.55 -1.48
C GLU A 10 -1.75 7.32 -2.29
N HIS A 11 -3.05 7.12 -2.54
CA HIS A 11 -3.54 6.07 -3.45
C HIS A 11 -2.91 6.16 -4.84
N GLN A 12 -2.56 7.37 -5.33
CA GLN A 12 -1.90 7.48 -6.64
C GLN A 12 -0.51 6.83 -6.62
N ALA A 13 0.28 7.04 -5.57
CA ALA A 13 1.60 6.41 -5.42
C ALA A 13 1.46 4.88 -5.27
N ILE A 14 0.48 4.42 -4.49
CA ILE A 14 0.21 2.98 -4.28
C ILE A 14 -0.23 2.31 -5.60
N LYS A 15 -1.10 2.95 -6.39
CA LYS A 15 -1.52 2.46 -7.71
C LYS A 15 -0.35 2.37 -8.70
N ARG A 16 0.57 3.34 -8.69
CA ARG A 16 1.80 3.30 -9.50
C ARG A 16 2.67 2.12 -9.10
N MET A 17 2.90 1.93 -7.80
CA MET A 17 3.67 0.78 -7.30
C MET A 17 2.98 -0.56 -7.62
N ALA A 18 1.67 -0.66 -7.50
CA ALA A 18 0.93 -1.86 -7.89
C ALA A 18 1.15 -2.23 -9.37
N THR A 19 1.24 -1.24 -10.26
CA THR A 19 1.55 -1.45 -11.68
C THR A 19 3.00 -1.95 -11.87
N ILE A 20 3.95 -1.42 -11.10
CA ILE A 20 5.34 -1.89 -11.12
C ILE A 20 5.42 -3.34 -10.62
N ILE A 21 4.77 -3.67 -9.51
CA ILE A 21 4.74 -5.02 -8.94
C ILE A 21 4.11 -6.02 -9.93
N GLU A 22 3.06 -5.64 -10.64
CA GLU A 22 2.44 -6.48 -11.68
C GLU A 22 3.42 -6.78 -12.82
N ALA A 23 4.13 -5.76 -13.31
CA ALA A 23 5.14 -5.93 -14.36
C ALA A 23 6.32 -6.81 -13.90
N VAL A 24 6.73 -6.68 -12.63
CA VAL A 24 7.73 -7.56 -12.00
C VAL A 24 7.25 -9.01 -11.99
N ALA A 25 6.01 -9.26 -11.56
CA ALA A 25 5.43 -10.59 -11.56
C ALA A 25 5.33 -11.18 -12.96
N ASP A 26 4.92 -10.39 -13.93
CA ASP A 26 4.82 -10.79 -15.34
C ASP A 26 6.19 -11.18 -15.94
N ARG A 27 7.23 -10.43 -15.58
CA ARG A 27 8.58 -10.72 -16.06
C ARG A 27 9.12 -12.01 -15.46
N LEU A 28 8.92 -12.23 -14.17
CA LEU A 28 9.34 -13.48 -13.48
C LEU A 28 8.61 -14.70 -14.05
N ASP A 29 7.32 -14.61 -14.35
CA ASP A 29 6.53 -15.72 -14.92
C ASP A 29 6.97 -16.11 -16.34
N ARG A 30 7.48 -15.14 -17.10
CA ARG A 30 8.08 -15.40 -18.42
C ARG A 30 9.52 -15.92 -18.33
N GLY A 31 10.03 -16.16 -17.13
CA GLY A 31 11.42 -16.60 -16.89
C GLY A 31 12.46 -15.50 -17.11
N GLY A 32 12.03 -14.24 -17.12
CA GLY A 32 12.95 -13.10 -17.21
C GLY A 32 13.59 -12.77 -15.87
N ASP A 33 14.80 -12.22 -15.92
CA ASP A 33 15.52 -11.78 -14.72
C ASP A 33 14.99 -10.43 -14.21
N VAL A 34 14.84 -10.34 -12.89
CA VAL A 34 14.58 -9.11 -12.16
C VAL A 34 15.66 -8.94 -11.09
N ALA A 35 16.29 -7.77 -11.03
CA ALA A 35 17.33 -7.50 -10.04
C ALA A 35 16.76 -7.66 -8.61
N MET A 36 17.51 -8.33 -7.73
CA MET A 36 17.13 -8.56 -6.32
C MET A 36 16.83 -7.25 -5.58
N LYS A 37 17.48 -6.15 -6.00
CA LYS A 37 17.21 -4.81 -5.48
C LYS A 37 15.77 -4.38 -5.78
N VAL A 38 15.30 -4.55 -7.02
CA VAL A 38 13.92 -4.19 -7.42
C VAL A 38 12.91 -4.97 -6.59
N LEU A 39 13.13 -6.29 -6.42
CA LEU A 39 12.27 -7.15 -5.60
C LEU A 39 12.23 -6.71 -4.12
N GLY A 40 13.37 -6.33 -3.57
CA GLY A 40 13.44 -5.80 -2.21
C GLY A 40 12.75 -4.44 -2.07
N ASP A 41 12.97 -3.55 -3.02
CA ASP A 41 12.44 -2.17 -3.00
C ASP A 41 10.91 -2.12 -3.13
N VAL A 42 10.30 -2.99 -3.95
CA VAL A 42 8.83 -3.03 -4.06
C VAL A 42 8.17 -3.55 -2.78
N ILE A 43 8.82 -4.49 -2.08
CA ILE A 43 8.37 -4.93 -0.75
C ILE A 43 8.53 -3.78 0.25
N GLU A 44 9.70 -3.13 0.28
CA GLU A 44 9.99 -2.03 1.19
C GLU A 44 9.00 -0.87 1.01
N PHE A 45 8.69 -0.47 -0.22
CA PHE A 45 7.65 0.54 -0.48
C PHE A 45 6.30 0.12 0.12
N SER A 46 5.89 -1.13 -0.12
CA SER A 46 4.60 -1.63 0.34
C SER A 46 4.53 -1.71 1.87
N GLU A 47 5.64 -2.03 2.54
CA GLU A 47 5.71 -2.04 4.00
C GLU A 47 5.77 -0.63 4.58
N GLN A 48 6.69 0.20 4.09
CA GLN A 48 6.94 1.51 4.72
C GLN A 48 5.91 2.55 4.31
N PHE A 49 5.62 2.67 3.00
CA PHE A 49 4.68 3.68 2.52
C PHE A 49 3.23 3.23 2.69
N THR A 50 2.88 2.03 2.19
CA THR A 50 1.48 1.57 2.22
C THR A 50 1.05 1.18 3.64
N SER A 51 1.77 0.27 4.32
CA SER A 51 1.34 -0.22 5.63
C SER A 51 1.64 0.78 6.76
N ASN A 52 2.91 1.19 6.91
CA ASN A 52 3.35 1.94 8.09
C ASN A 52 2.99 3.43 8.04
N CYS A 53 2.73 3.99 6.84
CA CYS A 53 2.34 5.38 6.70
C CYS A 53 0.85 5.51 6.34
N HIS A 54 0.40 4.93 5.23
CA HIS A 54 -0.96 5.08 4.72
C HIS A 54 -1.99 4.36 5.60
N HIS A 55 -1.94 3.02 5.71
CA HIS A 55 -2.89 2.26 6.54
C HIS A 55 -2.83 2.68 8.02
N ALA A 56 -1.67 3.09 8.53
CA ALA A 56 -1.57 3.59 9.89
C ALA A 56 -2.41 4.87 10.14
N LYS A 57 -2.58 5.74 9.14
CA LYS A 57 -3.46 6.91 9.25
C LYS A 57 -4.92 6.50 9.38
N GLU A 58 -5.31 5.45 8.69
CA GLU A 58 -6.66 4.91 8.72
C GLU A 58 -6.95 4.18 10.03
N GLU A 59 -6.12 3.20 10.37
CA GLU A 59 -6.30 2.39 11.57
C GLU A 59 -6.21 3.20 12.87
N HIS A 60 -5.26 4.13 12.96
CA HIS A 60 -5.02 4.86 14.20
C HIS A 60 -5.86 6.14 14.33
N HIS A 61 -6.35 6.69 13.22
CA HIS A 61 -7.01 7.98 13.26
C HIS A 61 -8.35 8.02 12.57
N LEU A 62 -8.46 7.58 11.30
CA LEU A 62 -9.71 7.69 10.55
C LEU A 62 -10.78 6.73 11.10
N PHE A 63 -10.50 5.43 11.17
CA PHE A 63 -11.46 4.43 11.61
C PHE A 63 -11.97 4.65 13.05
N PRO A 64 -11.14 5.06 14.04
CA PRO A 64 -11.63 5.42 15.36
C PRO A 64 -12.60 6.61 15.38
N VAL A 65 -12.42 7.59 14.51
CA VAL A 65 -13.36 8.71 14.40
C VAL A 65 -14.65 8.24 13.73
N LEU A 66 -14.58 7.45 12.67
CA LEU A 66 -15.76 6.90 12.00
C LEU A 66 -16.60 6.01 12.93
N ALA A 67 -15.97 5.30 13.86
CA ALA A 67 -16.67 4.51 14.87
C ALA A 67 -17.56 5.37 15.77
N GLN A 68 -17.20 6.63 16.05
CA GLN A 68 -18.01 7.57 16.82
C GLN A 68 -19.28 8.00 16.06
N HIS A 69 -19.27 7.86 14.73
CA HIS A 69 -20.41 8.10 13.85
C HIS A 69 -21.18 6.82 13.49
N GLY A 70 -21.02 5.73 14.26
CA GLY A 70 -21.73 4.47 14.06
C GLY A 70 -21.12 3.56 12.98
N MET A 71 -19.98 3.94 12.39
CA MET A 71 -19.23 3.15 11.41
C MET A 71 -18.08 2.42 12.11
N GLY A 72 -18.44 1.48 12.99
CA GLY A 72 -17.49 0.75 13.83
C GLY A 72 -16.71 -0.34 13.10
N PRO A 73 -15.78 -1.01 13.82
CA PRO A 73 -14.85 -2.00 13.23
C PRO A 73 -15.56 -3.22 12.61
N ASP A 74 -16.77 -3.52 13.04
CA ASP A 74 -17.58 -4.64 12.53
C ASP A 74 -18.57 -4.21 11.44
N SER A 75 -18.59 -2.93 11.07
CA SER A 75 -19.47 -2.41 10.02
C SER A 75 -18.79 -2.50 8.64
N SER A 76 -19.60 -2.74 7.60
CA SER A 76 -19.13 -2.60 6.22
C SER A 76 -19.03 -1.10 5.86
N PRO A 77 -17.96 -0.66 5.12
CA PRO A 77 -16.86 -1.46 4.60
C PRO A 77 -15.68 -1.61 5.55
N ILE A 78 -15.66 -1.00 6.76
CA ILE A 78 -14.50 -0.98 7.67
C ILE A 78 -13.99 -2.37 8.01
N ALA A 79 -14.89 -3.33 8.30
CA ALA A 79 -14.50 -4.71 8.57
C ALA A 79 -13.70 -5.32 7.40
N ALA A 80 -14.19 -5.18 6.17
CA ALA A 80 -13.53 -5.70 4.99
C ALA A 80 -12.17 -5.01 4.72
N LEU A 81 -12.08 -3.70 4.92
CA LEU A 81 -10.82 -2.95 4.77
C LEU A 81 -9.77 -3.43 5.77
N ARG A 82 -10.15 -3.65 7.03
CA ARG A 82 -9.24 -4.20 8.05
C ARG A 82 -8.76 -5.61 7.73
N GLU A 83 -9.65 -6.48 7.23
CA GLU A 83 -9.25 -7.82 6.75
C GLU A 83 -8.25 -7.72 5.59
N GLN A 84 -8.41 -6.75 4.70
CA GLN A 84 -7.47 -6.50 3.60
C GLN A 84 -6.12 -5.95 4.10
N HIS A 85 -6.09 -5.12 5.16
CA HIS A 85 -4.84 -4.71 5.82
C HIS A 85 -4.07 -5.92 6.38
N GLU A 86 -4.76 -6.87 7.00
CA GLU A 86 -4.12 -8.11 7.47
C GLU A 86 -3.62 -8.98 6.29
N ALA A 87 -4.41 -9.10 5.22
CA ALA A 87 -4.01 -9.81 4.02
C ALA A 87 -2.78 -9.16 3.35
N ASN A 88 -2.70 -7.82 3.33
CA ASN A 88 -1.52 -7.09 2.86
C ASN A 88 -0.24 -7.57 3.56
N HIS A 89 -0.24 -7.65 4.89
CA HIS A 89 0.90 -8.15 5.65
C HIS A 89 1.24 -9.61 5.33
N ALA A 90 0.24 -10.46 5.07
CA ALA A 90 0.46 -11.85 4.71
C ALA A 90 1.18 -11.98 3.36
N TYR A 91 0.71 -11.29 2.32
CA TYR A 91 1.34 -11.30 1.00
C TYR A 91 2.76 -10.76 1.03
N LEU A 92 3.03 -9.69 1.77
CA LEU A 92 4.38 -9.13 1.92
C LEU A 92 5.33 -10.13 2.59
N ARG A 93 4.89 -10.86 3.60
CA ARG A 93 5.70 -11.94 4.23
C ARG A 93 6.00 -13.08 3.24
N GLU A 94 5.05 -13.45 2.39
CA GLU A 94 5.25 -14.46 1.35
C GLU A 94 6.27 -13.99 0.30
N MET A 95 6.14 -12.74 -0.18
CA MET A 95 7.11 -12.13 -1.10
C MET A 95 8.52 -12.07 -0.48
N HIS A 96 8.65 -11.71 0.78
CA HIS A 96 9.92 -11.75 1.52
C HIS A 96 10.53 -13.14 1.60
N THR A 97 9.69 -14.14 1.89
CA THR A 97 10.10 -15.54 1.96
C THR A 97 10.61 -16.01 0.58
N ALA A 98 9.87 -15.70 -0.48
CA ALA A 98 10.27 -16.02 -1.84
C ALA A 98 11.58 -15.33 -2.23
N LEU A 99 11.74 -14.03 -1.91
CA LEU A 99 12.97 -13.28 -2.16
C LEU A 99 14.18 -13.90 -1.44
N THR A 100 13.99 -14.35 -0.21
CA THR A 100 15.05 -15.04 0.54
C THR A 100 15.45 -16.35 -0.13
N ARG A 101 14.49 -17.15 -0.60
CA ARG A 101 14.74 -18.39 -1.35
C ARG A 101 15.43 -18.12 -2.68
N MET A 102 15.06 -17.05 -3.40
CA MET A 102 15.75 -16.64 -4.64
C MET A 102 17.24 -16.37 -4.39
N ARG A 103 17.56 -15.67 -3.27
CA ARG A 103 18.95 -15.38 -2.88
C ARG A 103 19.79 -16.64 -2.61
N THR A 104 19.16 -17.74 -2.25
CA THR A 104 19.80 -19.04 -2.02
C THR A 104 19.78 -19.97 -3.25
N GLY A 105 19.32 -19.48 -4.40
CA GLY A 105 19.35 -20.21 -5.66
C GLY A 105 18.18 -21.16 -5.90
N ASP A 106 17.07 -21.01 -5.18
CA ASP A 106 15.85 -21.81 -5.42
C ASP A 106 15.19 -21.40 -6.74
N ALA A 107 15.22 -22.29 -7.72
CA ALA A 107 14.68 -22.03 -9.06
C ALA A 107 13.16 -21.79 -9.10
N GLN A 108 12.41 -22.24 -8.12
CA GLN A 108 10.96 -22.06 -8.06
C GLN A 108 10.53 -20.79 -7.32
N ALA A 109 11.47 -20.14 -6.62
CA ALA A 109 11.15 -19.00 -5.77
C ALA A 109 10.68 -17.77 -6.56
N GLY A 110 11.13 -17.60 -7.80
CA GLY A 110 10.67 -16.52 -8.69
C GLY A 110 9.17 -16.63 -9.00
N GLN A 111 8.69 -17.83 -9.29
CA GLN A 111 7.25 -18.08 -9.50
C GLN A 111 6.44 -17.90 -8.22
N ALA A 112 6.99 -18.32 -7.07
CA ALA A 112 6.33 -18.08 -5.78
C ALA A 112 6.21 -16.58 -5.48
N PHE A 113 7.26 -15.80 -5.74
CA PHE A 113 7.21 -14.34 -5.63
C PHE A 113 6.13 -13.75 -6.54
N ALA A 114 6.11 -14.15 -7.82
CA ALA A 114 5.15 -13.64 -8.80
C ALA A 114 3.69 -13.95 -8.40
N ALA A 115 3.43 -15.13 -7.86
CA ALA A 115 2.09 -15.51 -7.39
C ALA A 115 1.62 -14.61 -6.24
N SER A 116 2.41 -14.47 -5.17
CA SER A 116 2.07 -13.60 -4.02
C SER A 116 1.99 -12.12 -4.44
N ALA A 117 2.85 -11.67 -5.36
CA ALA A 117 2.81 -10.31 -5.90
C ALA A 117 1.49 -10.02 -6.65
N ARG A 118 0.98 -10.97 -7.44
CA ARG A 118 -0.32 -10.82 -8.12
C ARG A 118 -1.50 -10.79 -7.16
N ASP A 119 -1.47 -11.63 -6.14
CA ASP A 119 -2.52 -11.64 -5.11
C ASP A 119 -2.52 -10.32 -4.32
N TYR A 120 -1.34 -9.81 -3.97
CA TYR A 120 -1.16 -8.49 -3.40
C TYR A 120 -1.75 -7.38 -4.30
N VAL A 121 -1.38 -7.34 -5.60
CA VAL A 121 -1.86 -6.32 -6.54
C VAL A 121 -3.38 -6.36 -6.70
N ARG A 122 -3.96 -7.56 -6.80
CA ARG A 122 -5.41 -7.72 -6.89
C ARG A 122 -6.11 -7.20 -5.64
N MET A 123 -5.60 -7.56 -4.47
CA MET A 123 -6.13 -7.13 -3.18
C MET A 123 -6.03 -5.60 -3.03
N ILE A 124 -4.86 -5.00 -3.25
CA ILE A 124 -4.66 -3.56 -3.02
C ILE A 124 -5.46 -2.68 -3.98
N ARG A 125 -5.65 -3.13 -5.23
CA ARG A 125 -6.51 -2.43 -6.19
C ARG A 125 -7.98 -2.44 -5.76
N GLU A 126 -8.47 -3.57 -5.29
CA GLU A 126 -9.85 -3.68 -4.78
C GLU A 126 -10.03 -2.88 -3.49
N HIS A 127 -9.06 -2.91 -2.59
CA HIS A 127 -9.00 -2.13 -1.38
C HIS A 127 -9.16 -0.62 -1.68
N ILE A 128 -8.29 -0.07 -2.52
CA ILE A 128 -8.35 1.34 -2.92
C ILE A 128 -9.68 1.68 -3.62
N ARG A 129 -10.23 0.76 -4.43
CA ARG A 129 -11.54 0.98 -5.08
C ARG A 129 -12.67 1.13 -4.07
N ILE A 130 -12.66 0.31 -3.00
CA ILE A 130 -13.64 0.40 -1.92
C ILE A 130 -13.46 1.73 -1.18
N GLU A 131 -12.25 2.11 -0.85
CA GLU A 131 -11.94 3.34 -0.11
C GLU A 131 -12.24 4.60 -0.91
N ASP A 132 -11.84 4.69 -2.17
CA ASP A 132 -12.11 5.84 -3.03
C ASP A 132 -13.63 6.11 -3.13
N HIS A 133 -14.47 5.05 -3.09
CA HIS A 133 -15.92 5.18 -3.04
C HIS A 133 -16.39 5.62 -1.65
N TYR A 134 -15.93 4.96 -0.61
CA TYR A 134 -16.34 5.21 0.78
C TYR A 134 -15.92 6.59 1.28
N PHE A 135 -14.78 7.09 0.84
CA PHE A 135 -14.30 8.43 1.21
C PHE A 135 -15.22 9.56 0.72
N GLN A 136 -16.02 9.33 -0.33
CA GLN A 136 -17.05 10.28 -0.75
C GLN A 136 -18.19 10.35 0.26
N GLU A 137 -18.57 9.22 0.87
CA GLU A 137 -19.61 9.15 1.90
C GLU A 137 -19.12 9.76 3.22
N ILE A 138 -17.88 9.49 3.61
CA ILE A 138 -17.24 10.04 4.82
C ILE A 138 -17.22 11.57 4.79
N ALA A 139 -17.01 12.18 3.63
CA ALA A 139 -17.00 13.62 3.49
C ALA A 139 -18.33 14.31 3.89
N ALA A 140 -19.43 13.57 3.91
CA ALA A 140 -20.74 14.08 4.35
C ALA A 140 -20.99 13.90 5.87
N VAL A 141 -20.17 13.07 6.52
CA VAL A 141 -20.37 12.68 7.93
C VAL A 141 -19.48 13.48 8.89
N LEU A 142 -18.22 13.69 8.50
CA LEU A 142 -17.24 14.38 9.34
C LEU A 142 -17.45 15.91 9.33
N SER A 143 -17.40 16.52 10.51
CA SER A 143 -17.38 17.96 10.67
C SER A 143 -16.03 18.58 10.24
N ALA A 144 -16.01 19.88 9.98
CA ALA A 144 -14.79 20.62 9.66
C ALA A 144 -13.75 20.59 10.80
N GLU A 145 -14.21 20.54 12.05
CA GLU A 145 -13.34 20.44 13.22
C GLU A 145 -12.67 19.06 13.30
N GLU A 146 -13.43 17.98 13.11
CA GLU A 146 -12.89 16.61 13.06
C GLU A 146 -11.90 16.44 11.92
N ASP A 147 -12.18 16.97 10.72
CA ASP A 147 -11.26 16.96 9.58
C ASP A 147 -9.95 17.69 9.89
N ALA A 148 -10.02 18.84 10.58
CA ALA A 148 -8.83 19.59 10.98
C ALA A 148 -7.97 18.79 11.98
N VAL A 149 -8.60 18.16 12.98
CA VAL A 149 -7.91 17.30 13.96
C VAL A 149 -7.30 16.07 13.29
N LEU A 150 -8.05 15.38 12.42
CA LEU A 150 -7.56 14.24 11.65
C LEU A 150 -6.35 14.63 10.79
N SER A 151 -6.46 15.71 10.04
CA SER A 151 -5.36 16.21 9.20
C SER A 151 -4.09 16.49 10.00
N GLY A 152 -4.22 17.04 11.21
CA GLY A 152 -3.09 17.29 12.10
C GLY A 152 -2.43 15.99 12.60
N ARG A 153 -3.23 14.97 12.95
CA ARG A 153 -2.74 13.65 13.39
C ARG A 153 -2.08 12.89 12.25
N MET A 154 -2.66 12.90 11.05
CA MET A 154 -2.08 12.29 9.85
C MET A 154 -0.75 12.93 9.48
N ALA A 155 -0.64 14.26 9.57
CA ALA A 155 0.63 14.97 9.34
C ALA A 155 1.73 14.57 10.35
N ALA A 156 1.38 14.17 11.57
CA ALA A 156 2.35 13.65 12.54
C ALA A 156 2.88 12.27 12.11
N ILE A 157 2.03 11.41 11.53
CA ILE A 157 2.47 10.14 10.92
C ILE A 157 3.40 10.43 9.74
N ASP A 158 3.06 11.35 8.83
CA ASP A 158 3.92 11.71 7.70
C ASP A 158 5.30 12.17 8.15
N GLN A 159 5.37 12.98 9.21
CA GLN A 159 6.64 13.41 9.78
C GLN A 159 7.44 12.25 10.40
N ALA A 160 6.76 11.27 11.01
CA ALA A 160 7.42 10.08 11.54
C ALA A 160 7.96 9.20 10.41
N CYS A 161 7.19 8.98 9.35
CA CYS A 161 7.58 8.25 8.16
C CYS A 161 8.75 8.93 7.43
N ALA A 162 8.71 10.25 7.28
CA ALA A 162 9.79 11.02 6.67
C ALA A 162 11.11 10.95 7.48
N ARG A 163 11.02 10.85 8.80
CA ARG A 163 12.21 10.63 9.67
C ARG A 163 12.74 9.22 9.61
N ALA A 164 11.87 8.23 9.46
CA ALA A 164 12.24 6.82 9.33
C ALA A 164 12.81 6.47 7.95
N GLY A 165 12.38 7.18 6.92
CA GLY A 165 12.85 7.03 5.55
C GLY A 165 12.51 8.28 4.74
N ASP A 166 13.32 8.60 3.75
CA ASP A 166 13.07 9.73 2.85
C ASP A 166 11.86 9.43 1.94
N LEU A 167 10.69 10.03 2.20
CA LEU A 167 9.50 9.90 1.34
C LEU A 167 9.78 10.34 -0.11
N GLY A 168 10.68 11.30 -0.30
CA GLY A 168 11.14 11.70 -1.63
C GLY A 168 11.92 10.58 -2.34
N ARG A 169 12.49 9.62 -1.59
CA ARG A 169 13.10 8.40 -2.17
C ARG A 169 12.05 7.52 -2.86
N PHE A 170 10.89 7.39 -2.26
CA PHE A 170 9.81 6.57 -2.86
C PHE A 170 9.28 7.16 -4.15
N GLU A 171 9.18 8.50 -4.26
CA GLU A 171 8.77 9.12 -5.51
C GLU A 171 9.84 8.93 -6.62
N ARG A 172 11.13 9.06 -6.28
CA ARG A 172 12.21 8.72 -7.21
C ARG A 172 12.19 7.25 -7.62
N MET A 173 11.99 6.33 -6.67
CA MET A 173 11.86 4.89 -6.92
C MET A 173 10.72 4.58 -7.90
N LEU A 174 9.55 5.19 -7.72
CA LEU A 174 8.41 5.03 -8.64
C LEU A 174 8.79 5.46 -10.05
N THR A 175 9.38 6.66 -10.20
CA THR A 175 9.78 7.19 -11.50
C THR A 175 10.84 6.32 -12.19
N ASP A 176 11.84 5.86 -11.45
CA ASP A 176 12.92 5.01 -11.97
C ASP A 176 12.37 3.65 -12.42
N TYR A 177 11.46 3.05 -11.64
CA TYR A 177 10.90 1.73 -11.97
C TYR A 177 9.81 1.78 -13.04
N GLU A 178 9.04 2.85 -13.14
CA GLU A 178 8.15 3.07 -14.29
C GLU A 178 8.95 3.14 -15.60
N SER A 179 10.09 3.83 -15.58
CA SER A 179 10.99 3.86 -16.73
C SER A 179 11.59 2.48 -17.02
N LEU A 180 11.99 1.74 -15.99
CA LEU A 180 12.56 0.39 -16.14
C LEU A 180 11.58 -0.59 -16.76
N ILE A 181 10.35 -0.67 -16.22
CA ILE A 181 9.33 -1.61 -16.72
C ILE A 181 8.90 -1.29 -18.15
N GLY A 182 8.97 -0.02 -18.57
CA GLY A 182 8.74 0.38 -19.95
C GLY A 182 9.74 -0.20 -20.96
N THR A 183 10.85 -0.79 -20.49
CA THR A 183 11.86 -1.46 -21.33
C THR A 183 11.72 -2.98 -21.37
N TRP A 184 10.75 -3.58 -20.70
CA TRP A 184 10.60 -5.05 -20.53
C TRP A 184 9.74 -5.74 -21.61
#